data_ebf1c783fafb0c036fe079bdc16eeee2
#
_entry.id   ebf1c783fafb0c036fe079bdc16eeee2
#
_cell.length_a   1.000
_cell.length_b   1.000
_cell.length_c   1.000
_cell.angle_alpha   90.00
_cell.angle_beta   90.00
_cell.angle_gamma   90.00
#
_symmetry.space_group_name_H-M   'P 1'
#
loop_
_entity.id
_entity.type
_entity.pdbx_description
1 polymer ?
#
loop_
_entity_poly.entity_id
_entity_poly.type
_entity_poly.pdbx_seq_one_letter_code
_entity_poly.pdbx_strand_id
1 'polypeptide(L)'
;MPASSGWFFWAVASACFAALTAIFAKIGIRGVDSDYATLIRTIVIVFVLAAFVWYEGKWSDPRALSSKTLLFLSLSALATGASWVCYFHALQIGEASQVAPVDKFSLVLVAVFAFLFLGERPSAQEWLGIGLVATGVLVLAFKR
;
A
#
# COMPACT_ATOMS: atom_id res chain seq x y z
N MET A 1 13.93 -3.48 -27.22
CA MET A 1 13.21 -2.99 -26.04
C MET A 1 12.80 -4.19 -25.18
N PRO A 2 13.41 -4.43 -24.03
CA PRO A 2 12.82 -5.29 -23.03
C PRO A 2 12.77 -4.59 -21.67
N ALA A 3 11.88 -3.59 -21.53
CA ALA A 3 11.66 -2.89 -20.26
C ALA A 3 10.35 -3.29 -19.57
N SER A 4 9.55 -4.16 -20.17
CA SER A 4 8.19 -4.46 -19.70
C SER A 4 8.08 -5.61 -18.67
N SER A 5 9.12 -6.40 -18.46
CA SER A 5 9.04 -7.53 -17.51
C SER A 5 9.53 -7.20 -16.09
N GLY A 6 10.35 -6.17 -15.93
CA GLY A 6 10.93 -5.84 -14.62
C GLY A 6 9.91 -5.35 -13.59
N TRP A 7 9.06 -4.40 -13.96
CA TRP A 7 8.06 -3.85 -13.04
C TRP A 7 7.04 -4.90 -12.58
N PHE A 8 6.68 -5.82 -13.47
CA PHE A 8 5.71 -6.89 -13.18
C PHE A 8 6.22 -7.84 -12.08
N PHE A 9 7.48 -8.25 -12.16
CA PHE A 9 8.11 -9.07 -11.12
C PHE A 9 8.05 -8.38 -9.75
N TRP A 10 8.42 -7.10 -9.68
CA TRP A 10 8.40 -6.34 -8.44
C TRP A 10 6.98 -6.13 -7.92
N ALA A 11 6.00 -5.94 -8.80
CA ALA A 11 4.60 -5.81 -8.42
C ALA A 11 4.06 -7.11 -7.83
N VAL A 12 4.36 -8.27 -8.43
CA VAL A 12 3.97 -9.58 -7.90
C VAL A 12 4.65 -9.86 -6.55
N ALA A 13 5.94 -9.59 -6.43
CA ALA A 13 6.65 -9.73 -5.16
C ALA A 13 6.01 -8.85 -4.06
N SER A 14 5.70 -7.59 -4.38
CA SER A 14 4.98 -6.70 -3.47
C SER A 14 3.62 -7.26 -3.04
N ALA A 15 2.86 -7.83 -3.97
CA ALA A 15 1.56 -8.44 -3.66
C ALA A 15 1.69 -9.63 -2.70
N CYS A 16 2.71 -10.48 -2.89
CA CYS A 16 3.00 -11.59 -1.97
C CYS A 16 3.31 -11.09 -0.55
N PHE A 17 4.19 -10.09 -0.42
CA PHE A 17 4.49 -9.50 0.88
C PHE A 17 3.29 -8.79 1.50
N ALA A 18 2.44 -8.15 0.69
CA ALA A 18 1.21 -7.54 1.18
C ALA A 18 0.23 -8.59 1.74
N ALA A 19 0.13 -9.76 1.10
CA ALA A 19 -0.70 -10.87 1.60
C ALA A 19 -0.16 -11.39 2.94
N LEU A 20 1.15 -11.64 3.05
CA LEU A 20 1.79 -12.04 4.30
C LEU A 20 1.59 -11.00 5.40
N THR A 21 1.70 -9.70 5.05
CA THR A 21 1.43 -8.60 5.97
C THR A 21 0.02 -8.67 6.55
N ALA A 22 -1.00 -8.91 5.72
CA ALA A 22 -2.39 -8.99 6.17
C ALA A 22 -2.60 -10.14 7.17
N ILE A 23 -2.00 -11.30 6.92
CA ILE A 23 -2.11 -12.47 7.80
C ILE A 23 -1.37 -12.24 9.11
N PHE A 24 -0.11 -11.78 9.05
CA PHE A 24 0.68 -11.52 10.26
C PHE A 24 0.08 -10.40 11.09
N ALA A 25 -0.44 -9.34 10.45
CA ALA A 25 -1.16 -8.28 11.13
C ALA A 25 -2.39 -8.82 11.87
N LYS A 26 -3.23 -9.61 11.19
CA LYS A 26 -4.45 -10.19 11.81
C LYS A 26 -4.13 -11.07 13.01
N ILE A 27 -3.02 -11.79 13.00
CA ILE A 27 -2.56 -12.58 14.14
C ILE A 27 -2.02 -11.66 15.24
N GLY A 28 -1.19 -10.68 14.88
CA GLY A 28 -0.47 -9.83 15.81
C GLY A 28 -1.33 -8.81 16.57
N ILE A 29 -2.48 -8.39 16.01
CA ILE A 29 -3.38 -7.43 16.67
C ILE A 29 -4.33 -8.06 17.69
N ARG A 30 -4.30 -9.38 17.87
CA ARG A 30 -5.16 -10.05 18.87
C ARG A 30 -4.78 -9.62 20.27
N GLY A 31 -5.73 -8.99 20.97
CA GLY A 31 -5.51 -8.53 22.35
C GLY A 31 -4.63 -7.30 22.51
N VAL A 32 -4.28 -6.62 21.41
CA VAL A 32 -3.51 -5.40 21.38
C VAL A 32 -4.32 -4.31 20.68
N ASP A 33 -4.20 -3.07 21.15
CA ASP A 33 -4.80 -1.92 20.47
C ASP A 33 -4.23 -1.76 19.05
N SER A 34 -5.10 -1.48 18.07
CA SER A 34 -4.72 -1.40 16.66
C SER A 34 -3.72 -0.29 16.36
N ASP A 35 -3.84 0.85 17.04
CA ASP A 35 -2.98 2.01 16.81
C ASP A 35 -1.60 1.75 17.40
N TYR A 36 -1.54 1.12 18.58
CA TYR A 36 -0.28 0.71 19.19
C TYR A 36 0.43 -0.38 18.37
N ALA A 37 -0.30 -1.37 17.87
CA ALA A 37 0.25 -2.38 16.97
C ALA A 37 0.81 -1.76 15.68
N THR A 38 0.10 -0.76 15.12
CA THR A 38 0.56 0.00 13.96
C THR A 38 1.85 0.76 14.27
N LEU A 39 1.96 1.39 15.44
CA LEU A 39 3.17 2.09 15.86
C LEU A 39 4.37 1.14 15.98
N ILE A 40 4.23 0.03 16.70
CA ILE A 40 5.31 -0.97 16.86
C ILE A 40 5.80 -1.45 15.49
N ARG A 41 4.88 -1.84 14.61
CA ARG A 41 5.20 -2.29 13.26
C ARG A 41 5.95 -1.22 12.47
N THR A 42 5.54 0.04 12.57
CA THR A 42 6.17 1.16 11.87
C THR A 42 7.61 1.37 12.33
N ILE A 43 7.86 1.28 13.63
CA ILE A 43 9.23 1.36 14.20
C ILE A 43 10.10 0.25 13.61
N VAL A 44 9.62 -0.99 13.57
CA VAL A 44 10.36 -2.11 12.98
C VAL A 44 10.66 -1.84 11.50
N ILE A 45 9.69 -1.33 10.73
CA ILE A 45 9.89 -0.99 9.31
C ILE A 45 10.97 0.08 9.14
N VAL A 46 10.98 1.11 9.99
CA VAL A 46 12.00 2.16 9.94
C VAL A 46 13.41 1.58 10.12
N PHE A 47 13.60 0.71 11.10
CA PHE A 47 14.90 0.06 11.33
C PHE A 47 15.31 -0.84 10.16
N VAL A 48 14.39 -1.65 9.64
CA VAL A 48 14.65 -2.54 8.50
C VAL A 48 15.04 -1.73 7.26
N LEU A 49 14.29 -0.67 6.93
CA LEU A 49 14.59 0.17 5.78
C LEU A 49 15.89 0.96 5.96
N ALA A 50 16.17 1.47 7.15
CA ALA A 50 17.42 2.18 7.45
C ALA A 50 18.63 1.24 7.26
N ALA A 51 18.56 0.01 7.80
CA ALA A 51 19.59 -1.00 7.62
C ALA A 51 19.77 -1.39 6.14
N PHE A 52 18.67 -1.54 5.40
CA PHE A 52 18.70 -1.86 3.98
C PHE A 52 19.36 -0.74 3.15
N VAL A 53 18.98 0.51 3.38
CA VAL A 53 19.56 1.67 2.68
C VAL A 53 21.04 1.82 2.99
N TRP A 54 21.43 1.54 4.24
CA TRP A 54 22.83 1.53 4.63
C TRP A 54 23.61 0.42 3.91
N TYR A 55 23.08 -0.80 3.93
CA TYR A 55 23.74 -1.95 3.29
C TYR A 55 23.95 -1.72 1.78
N GLU A 56 22.97 -1.12 1.10
CA GLU A 56 23.04 -0.75 -0.31
C GLU A 56 23.98 0.44 -0.59
N GLY A 57 24.51 1.10 0.43
CA GLY A 57 25.34 2.30 0.26
C GLY A 57 24.61 3.49 -0.33
N LYS A 58 23.28 3.52 -0.25
CA LYS A 58 22.42 4.56 -0.83
C LYS A 58 22.06 5.69 0.17
N TRP A 59 22.73 5.71 1.29
CA TRP A 59 22.49 6.76 2.27
C TRP A 59 22.92 8.12 1.73
N SER A 60 21.99 9.05 1.67
CA SER A 60 22.25 10.44 1.23
C SER A 60 21.69 11.43 2.23
N ASP A 61 22.25 12.66 2.23
CA ASP A 61 21.77 13.73 3.10
C ASP A 61 20.35 14.16 2.67
N PRO A 62 19.35 14.07 3.55
CA PRO A 62 18.00 14.55 3.25
C PRO A 62 17.93 16.03 2.86
N ARG A 63 18.91 16.84 3.32
CA ARG A 63 19.00 18.27 2.99
C ARG A 63 19.37 18.53 1.53
N ALA A 64 19.93 17.52 0.84
CA ALA A 64 20.24 17.62 -0.58
C ALA A 64 18.99 17.46 -1.47
N LEU A 65 17.85 17.02 -0.90
CA LEU A 65 16.61 16.87 -1.62
C LEU A 65 15.91 18.21 -1.82
N SER A 66 15.23 18.37 -2.97
CA SER A 66 14.44 19.57 -3.23
C SER A 66 13.28 19.68 -2.22
N SER A 67 12.91 20.92 -1.86
CA SER A 67 11.76 21.17 -0.97
C SER A 67 10.46 20.54 -1.52
N LYS A 68 10.30 20.52 -2.85
CA LYS A 68 9.17 19.88 -3.52
C LYS A 68 9.17 18.36 -3.27
N THR A 69 10.32 17.71 -3.40
CA THR A 69 10.47 16.27 -3.14
C THR A 69 10.13 15.94 -1.69
N LEU A 70 10.68 16.70 -0.75
CA LEU A 70 10.42 16.51 0.69
C LEU A 70 8.94 16.70 1.02
N LEU A 71 8.28 17.72 0.44
CA LEU A 71 6.86 17.95 0.65
C LEU A 71 6.02 16.76 0.18
N PHE A 72 6.23 16.27 -1.05
CA PHE A 72 5.43 15.16 -1.58
C PHE A 72 5.72 13.84 -0.86
N LEU A 73 6.96 13.57 -0.48
CA LEU A 73 7.29 12.40 0.34
C LEU A 73 6.64 12.47 1.72
N SER A 74 6.61 13.65 2.34
CA SER A 74 5.93 13.85 3.63
C SER A 74 4.42 13.66 3.52
N LEU A 75 3.79 14.21 2.49
CA LEU A 75 2.36 14.01 2.23
C LEU A 75 2.03 12.54 1.99
N SER A 76 2.88 11.85 1.21
CA SER A 76 2.74 10.41 0.98
C SER A 76 2.88 9.60 2.28
N ALA A 77 3.84 9.96 3.13
CA ALA A 77 4.03 9.30 4.42
C ALA A 77 2.81 9.50 5.35
N LEU A 78 2.27 10.71 5.41
CA LEU A 78 1.05 11.01 6.19
C LEU A 78 -0.15 10.20 5.67
N ALA A 79 -0.35 10.15 4.36
CA ALA A 79 -1.41 9.36 3.75
C ALA A 79 -1.23 7.85 4.04
N THR A 80 0.00 7.34 3.98
CA THR A 80 0.32 5.94 4.33
C THR A 80 0.01 5.66 5.79
N GLY A 81 0.43 6.53 6.72
CA GLY A 81 0.14 6.39 8.14
C GLY A 81 -1.36 6.36 8.42
N ALA A 82 -2.12 7.30 7.86
CA ALA A 82 -3.57 7.32 7.98
C ALA A 82 -4.22 6.04 7.41
N SER A 83 -3.78 5.58 6.24
CA SER A 83 -4.25 4.33 5.63
C SER A 83 -3.99 3.14 6.53
N TRP A 84 -2.81 3.03 7.15
CA TRP A 84 -2.47 1.92 8.04
C TRP A 84 -3.31 1.93 9.32
N VAL A 85 -3.54 3.08 9.93
CA VAL A 85 -4.44 3.19 11.10
C VAL A 85 -5.82 2.67 10.75
N CYS A 86 -6.40 3.12 9.64
CA CYS A 86 -7.70 2.67 9.16
C CYS A 86 -7.72 1.15 8.86
N TYR A 87 -6.68 0.65 8.18
CA TYR A 87 -6.58 -0.76 7.79
C TYR A 87 -6.45 -1.68 9.00
N PHE A 88 -5.60 -1.32 9.97
CA PHE A 88 -5.43 -2.11 11.19
C PHE A 88 -6.68 -2.10 12.07
N HIS A 89 -7.35 -0.95 12.16
CA HIS A 89 -8.63 -0.88 12.85
C HIS A 89 -9.68 -1.78 12.18
N ALA A 90 -9.76 -1.73 10.84
CA ALA A 90 -10.65 -2.62 10.10
C ALA A 90 -10.30 -4.10 10.31
N LEU A 91 -9.01 -4.48 10.31
CA LEU A 91 -8.57 -5.85 10.62
C LEU A 91 -8.90 -6.29 12.05
N GLN A 92 -8.95 -5.37 12.99
CA GLN A 92 -9.30 -5.68 14.38
C GLN A 92 -10.75 -6.12 14.49
N ILE A 93 -11.67 -5.45 13.81
CA ILE A 93 -13.12 -5.69 13.89
C ILE A 93 -13.66 -6.61 12.77
N GLY A 94 -12.97 -6.75 11.65
CA GLY A 94 -13.41 -7.51 10.46
C GLY A 94 -12.51 -8.70 10.14
N GLU A 95 -13.00 -9.59 9.29
CA GLU A 95 -12.23 -10.74 8.79
C GLU A 95 -11.19 -10.29 7.75
N ALA A 96 -9.96 -10.83 7.82
CA ALA A 96 -8.90 -10.48 6.89
C ALA A 96 -9.27 -10.78 5.42
N SER A 97 -10.06 -11.83 5.19
CA SER A 97 -10.56 -12.22 3.87
C SER A 97 -11.54 -11.21 3.26
N GLN A 98 -12.14 -10.35 4.08
CA GLN A 98 -13.06 -9.28 3.65
C GLN A 98 -12.34 -7.93 3.60
N VAL A 99 -11.57 -7.60 4.64
CA VAL A 99 -10.89 -6.31 4.77
C VAL A 99 -9.83 -6.14 3.69
N ALA A 100 -8.99 -7.15 3.45
CA ALA A 100 -7.92 -7.03 2.47
C ALA A 100 -8.40 -6.79 1.03
N PRO A 101 -9.43 -7.47 0.51
CA PRO A 101 -9.98 -7.14 -0.79
C PRO A 101 -10.62 -5.74 -0.85
N VAL A 102 -11.34 -5.32 0.19
CA VAL A 102 -11.98 -3.99 0.23
C VAL A 102 -10.93 -2.88 0.22
N ASP A 103 -9.83 -3.04 0.94
CA ASP A 103 -8.69 -2.13 0.88
C ASP A 103 -8.14 -1.96 -0.55
N LYS A 104 -8.24 -3.01 -1.38
CA LYS A 104 -7.82 -2.97 -2.79
C LYS A 104 -8.72 -2.10 -3.69
N PHE A 105 -9.83 -1.56 -3.18
CA PHE A 105 -10.57 -0.51 -3.88
C PHE A 105 -9.69 0.73 -4.15
N SER A 106 -8.63 0.90 -3.38
CA SER A 106 -7.58 1.89 -3.63
C SER A 106 -6.97 1.81 -5.03
N LEU A 107 -6.95 0.63 -5.67
CA LEU A 107 -6.50 0.46 -7.06
C LEU A 107 -7.36 1.25 -8.05
N VAL A 108 -8.66 1.27 -7.83
CA VAL A 108 -9.61 2.03 -8.66
C VAL A 108 -9.36 3.53 -8.47
N LEU A 109 -9.19 3.96 -7.22
CA LEU A 109 -8.91 5.36 -6.91
C LEU A 109 -7.57 5.81 -7.48
N VAL A 110 -6.53 4.97 -7.42
CA VAL A 110 -5.22 5.26 -8.03
C VAL A 110 -5.36 5.45 -9.54
N ALA A 111 -6.09 4.58 -10.24
CA ALA A 111 -6.29 4.73 -11.68
C ALA A 111 -7.03 6.04 -12.05
N VAL A 112 -8.06 6.38 -11.27
CA VAL A 112 -8.80 7.64 -11.46
C VAL A 112 -7.90 8.85 -11.19
N PHE A 113 -7.13 8.83 -10.10
CA PHE A 113 -6.23 9.93 -9.75
C PHE A 113 -5.05 10.06 -10.72
N ALA A 114 -4.50 8.94 -11.21
CA ALA A 114 -3.45 8.93 -12.22
C ALA A 114 -3.95 9.56 -13.53
N PHE A 115 -5.18 9.22 -13.94
CA PHE A 115 -5.81 9.84 -15.09
C PHE A 115 -6.01 11.36 -14.89
N LEU A 116 -6.54 11.79 -13.73
CA LEU A 116 -6.87 13.20 -13.48
C LEU A 116 -5.66 14.08 -13.19
N PHE A 117 -4.67 13.59 -12.44
CA PHE A 117 -3.57 14.41 -11.92
C PHE A 117 -2.23 14.16 -12.60
N LEU A 118 -1.99 12.93 -13.07
CA LEU A 118 -0.73 12.57 -13.74
C LEU A 118 -0.86 12.59 -15.27
N GLY A 119 -2.11 12.73 -15.79
CA GLY A 119 -2.35 12.72 -17.23
C GLY A 119 -2.12 11.35 -17.89
N GLU A 120 -2.06 10.28 -17.10
CA GLU A 120 -1.99 8.92 -17.61
C GLU A 120 -3.28 8.56 -18.35
N ARG A 121 -3.16 7.80 -19.44
CA ARG A 121 -4.31 7.40 -20.26
C ARG A 121 -4.38 5.88 -20.33
N PRO A 122 -5.05 5.23 -19.35
CA PRO A 122 -5.23 3.80 -19.39
C PRO A 122 -5.98 3.38 -20.65
N SER A 123 -5.56 2.29 -21.26
CA SER A 123 -6.22 1.67 -22.39
C SER A 123 -7.59 1.12 -22.03
N ALA A 124 -8.43 0.81 -23.01
CA ALA A 124 -9.73 0.19 -22.77
C ALA A 124 -9.61 -1.15 -22.03
N GLN A 125 -8.55 -1.91 -22.28
CA GLN A 125 -8.27 -3.17 -21.60
C GLN A 125 -7.93 -2.94 -20.11
N GLU A 126 -7.16 -1.90 -19.78
CA GLU A 126 -6.84 -1.54 -18.39
C GLU A 126 -8.09 -1.07 -17.65
N TRP A 127 -8.95 -0.24 -18.28
CA TRP A 127 -10.24 0.16 -17.71
C TRP A 127 -11.16 -1.04 -17.47
N LEU A 128 -11.18 -2.02 -18.38
CA LEU A 128 -11.93 -3.26 -18.17
C LEU A 128 -11.41 -4.02 -16.94
N GLY A 129 -10.08 -4.18 -16.82
CA GLY A 129 -9.45 -4.83 -15.67
C GLY A 129 -9.78 -4.14 -14.35
N ILE A 130 -9.66 -2.80 -14.31
CA ILE A 130 -10.00 -1.97 -13.14
C ILE A 130 -11.48 -2.13 -12.76
N GLY A 131 -12.37 -2.13 -13.75
CA GLY A 131 -13.81 -2.36 -13.55
C GLY A 131 -14.15 -3.73 -12.97
N LEU A 132 -13.45 -4.78 -13.41
CA LEU A 132 -13.59 -6.13 -12.84
C LEU A 132 -13.12 -6.19 -11.39
N VAL A 133 -12.01 -5.54 -11.07
CA VAL A 133 -11.53 -5.44 -9.69
C VAL A 133 -12.54 -4.69 -8.82
N ALA A 134 -13.05 -3.53 -9.30
CA ALA A 134 -14.06 -2.75 -8.58
C ALA A 134 -15.32 -3.59 -8.29
N THR A 135 -15.82 -4.31 -9.29
CA THR A 135 -17.00 -5.18 -9.15
C THR A 135 -16.73 -6.30 -8.14
N GLY A 136 -15.58 -6.97 -8.22
CA GLY A 136 -15.20 -8.03 -7.28
C GLY A 136 -15.13 -7.52 -5.84
N VAL A 137 -14.53 -6.35 -5.61
CA VAL A 137 -14.47 -5.72 -4.29
C VAL A 137 -15.88 -5.41 -3.76
N LEU A 138 -16.75 -4.84 -4.59
CA LEU A 138 -18.13 -4.53 -4.19
C LEU A 138 -18.91 -5.79 -3.80
N VAL A 139 -18.80 -6.88 -4.59
CA VAL A 139 -19.42 -8.15 -4.26
C VAL A 139 -18.96 -8.68 -2.90
N LEU A 140 -17.67 -8.56 -2.58
CA LEU A 140 -17.13 -8.99 -1.29
C LEU A 140 -17.55 -8.06 -0.13
N ALA A 141 -17.64 -6.75 -0.39
CA ALA A 141 -18.05 -5.77 0.60
C ALA A 141 -19.52 -5.93 1.05
N PHE A 142 -20.39 -6.33 0.12
CA PHE A 142 -21.84 -6.52 0.37
C PHE A 142 -22.22 -7.96 0.72
N LYS A 143 -21.26 -8.85 0.91
CA LYS A 143 -21.55 -10.21 1.41
C LYS A 143 -22.05 -10.10 2.86
N ARG A 144 -23.35 -10.34 3.05
CA ARG A 144 -23.99 -10.51 4.36
C ARG A 144 -23.63 -11.85 4.99
#